data_102b069f31aa2bf70703207d8d0dcc7a
#
_entry.id   102b069f31aa2bf70703207d8d0dcc7a
#
_cell.length_a   1.000
_cell.length_b   1.000
_cell.length_c   1.000
_cell.angle_alpha   90.00
_cell.angle_beta   90.00
_cell.angle_gamma   90.00
#
_symmetry.space_group_name_H-M   'P 1'
#
loop_
_entity.id
_entity.type
_entity.pdbx_description
1 polymer ?
#
loop_
_entity_poly.entity_id
_entity_poly.type
_entity_poly.pdbx_seq_one_letter_code
_entity_poly.pdbx_strand_id
1 'polypeptide(L)'
;ADVVITGRVADPAIFMAPMIHEFGWSLEDWDKLGKGTIMGHLLECGGQVTGGYFAEPGKKDVPGVGHLGFPIIEVSEDGSFFVTKVPESGGMVTVETCSEQICYEIHDPENYLTPDVVADCKQITFTEVEKDKVAVTGITGKPKTETFKCSIGYKDCFIGDGEISYGGPGCVARGRLALDIIKERLELVAPGVFDELKFDLIGCNSLYWNPDFKYNEEPS
;
A
#
# COMPACT_ATOMS: atom_id res chain seq x y z
N ALA A 1 -25.71 -8.50 16.49
CA ALA A 1 -24.63 -8.30 17.46
C ALA A 1 -24.20 -6.83 17.42
N ASP A 2 -23.97 -6.21 18.58
CA ASP A 2 -23.56 -4.79 18.65
C ASP A 2 -22.05 -4.62 18.39
N VAL A 3 -21.28 -5.68 18.60
CA VAL A 3 -19.82 -5.72 18.37
C VAL A 3 -19.44 -7.08 17.81
N VAL A 4 -18.64 -7.08 16.76
CA VAL A 4 -18.06 -8.29 16.17
C VAL A 4 -16.54 -8.13 16.13
N ILE A 5 -15.82 -9.07 16.76
CA ILE A 5 -14.36 -9.13 16.74
C ILE A 5 -13.96 -10.34 15.92
N THR A 6 -13.16 -10.11 14.89
CA THR A 6 -12.67 -11.17 14.00
C THR A 6 -11.16 -11.38 14.16
N GLY A 7 -10.64 -12.50 13.69
CA GLY A 7 -9.23 -12.65 13.39
C GLY A 7 -8.87 -11.91 12.08
N ARG A 8 -7.88 -12.39 11.34
CA ARG A 8 -7.56 -11.84 10.01
C ARG A 8 -8.69 -12.15 9.02
N VAL A 9 -9.15 -11.11 8.36
CA VAL A 9 -10.11 -11.16 7.24
C VAL A 9 -9.49 -10.43 6.05
N ALA A 10 -10.07 -10.58 4.86
CA ALA A 10 -9.69 -9.73 3.74
C ALA A 10 -10.02 -8.27 4.09
N ASP A 11 -9.06 -7.38 3.93
CA ASP A 11 -9.18 -5.98 4.40
C ASP A 11 -10.44 -5.27 3.91
N PRO A 12 -10.87 -5.42 2.63
CA PRO A 12 -12.11 -4.83 2.16
C PRO A 12 -13.39 -5.41 2.80
N ALA A 13 -13.34 -6.62 3.36
CA ALA A 13 -14.53 -7.31 3.84
C ALA A 13 -15.24 -6.61 5.00
N ILE A 14 -14.49 -5.95 5.88
CA ILE A 14 -15.08 -5.22 7.03
C ILE A 14 -15.92 -4.02 6.58
N PHE A 15 -15.62 -3.46 5.42
CA PHE A 15 -16.39 -2.37 4.83
C PHE A 15 -17.55 -2.88 3.96
N MET A 16 -17.38 -4.01 3.30
CA MET A 16 -18.44 -4.62 2.48
C MET A 16 -19.56 -5.22 3.34
N ALA A 17 -19.26 -5.76 4.50
CA ALA A 17 -20.23 -6.41 5.37
C ALA A 17 -21.42 -5.48 5.78
N PRO A 18 -21.22 -4.22 6.19
CA PRO A 18 -22.29 -3.28 6.45
C PRO A 18 -23.19 -3.05 5.22
N MET A 19 -22.62 -2.95 4.02
CA MET A 19 -23.41 -2.74 2.79
C MET A 19 -24.29 -3.94 2.46
N ILE A 20 -23.76 -5.16 2.64
CA ILE A 20 -24.56 -6.39 2.49
C ILE A 20 -25.73 -6.39 3.49
N HIS A 21 -25.49 -5.98 4.74
CA HIS A 21 -26.51 -5.95 5.78
C HIS A 21 -27.59 -4.89 5.51
N GLU A 22 -27.19 -3.66 5.27
CA GLU A 22 -28.11 -2.52 5.12
C GLU A 22 -28.94 -2.59 3.84
N PHE A 23 -28.33 -3.01 2.74
CA PHE A 23 -28.98 -3.05 1.42
C PHE A 23 -29.49 -4.43 1.03
N GLY A 24 -29.26 -5.47 1.85
CA GLY A 24 -29.68 -6.84 1.54
C GLY A 24 -29.01 -7.40 0.29
N TRP A 25 -27.79 -7.02 -0.02
CA TRP A 25 -27.11 -7.51 -1.21
C TRP A 25 -26.96 -9.02 -1.19
N SER A 26 -27.28 -9.66 -2.31
CA SER A 26 -27.06 -11.09 -2.48
C SER A 26 -25.57 -11.40 -2.50
N LEU A 27 -25.17 -12.49 -1.84
CA LEU A 27 -23.79 -13.01 -1.91
C LEU A 27 -23.46 -13.63 -3.29
N GLU A 28 -24.39 -13.60 -4.23
CA GLU A 28 -24.23 -14.00 -5.63
C GLU A 28 -24.35 -12.80 -6.59
N ASP A 29 -24.57 -11.59 -6.07
CA ASP A 29 -24.53 -10.35 -6.86
C ASP A 29 -23.08 -9.89 -7.01
N TRP A 30 -22.36 -10.56 -7.90
CA TRP A 30 -20.94 -10.38 -8.10
C TRP A 30 -20.56 -8.93 -8.42
N ASP A 31 -21.40 -8.21 -9.16
CA ASP A 31 -21.13 -6.81 -9.49
C ASP A 31 -21.19 -5.91 -8.25
N LYS A 32 -22.18 -6.08 -7.38
CA LYS A 32 -22.26 -5.34 -6.12
C LYS A 32 -21.13 -5.72 -5.16
N LEU A 33 -20.80 -7.02 -5.07
CA LEU A 33 -19.68 -7.49 -4.25
C LEU A 33 -18.33 -6.96 -4.78
N GLY A 34 -18.15 -6.91 -6.10
CA GLY A 34 -16.98 -6.30 -6.73
C GLY A 34 -16.84 -4.82 -6.37
N LYS A 35 -17.93 -4.06 -6.49
CA LYS A 35 -17.98 -2.65 -6.07
C LYS A 35 -17.66 -2.50 -4.57
N GLY A 36 -18.30 -3.32 -3.72
CA GLY A 36 -18.06 -3.32 -2.26
C GLY A 36 -16.61 -3.63 -1.90
N THR A 37 -15.97 -4.55 -2.63
CA THR A 37 -14.55 -4.86 -2.46
C THR A 37 -13.67 -3.66 -2.79
N ILE A 38 -13.91 -2.97 -3.90
CA ILE A 38 -13.13 -1.79 -4.28
C ILE A 38 -13.40 -0.60 -3.35
N MET A 39 -14.64 -0.42 -2.87
CA MET A 39 -14.94 0.56 -1.82
C MET A 39 -14.08 0.30 -0.57
N GLY A 40 -14.04 -0.95 -0.12
CA GLY A 40 -13.25 -1.35 1.03
C GLY A 40 -11.76 -1.12 0.81
N HIS A 41 -11.24 -1.43 -0.37
CA HIS A 41 -9.84 -1.16 -0.72
C HIS A 41 -9.49 0.33 -0.71
N LEU A 42 -10.42 1.21 -1.12
CA LEU A 42 -10.23 2.66 -1.05
C LEU A 42 -10.26 3.20 0.39
N LEU A 43 -10.84 2.45 1.34
CA LEU A 43 -10.98 2.85 2.74
C LEU A 43 -9.89 2.28 3.67
N GLU A 44 -9.43 1.06 3.40
CA GLU A 44 -8.66 0.24 4.36
C GLU A 44 -7.36 0.87 4.83
N CYS A 45 -6.66 1.58 3.94
CA CYS A 45 -5.40 2.25 4.26
C CYS A 45 -5.59 3.63 4.91
N GLY A 46 -6.78 3.94 5.41
CA GLY A 46 -7.07 5.17 6.13
C GLY A 46 -6.68 6.42 5.35
N GLY A 47 -5.77 7.22 5.88
CA GLY A 47 -5.35 8.49 5.29
C GLY A 47 -4.59 8.39 3.95
N GLN A 48 -4.36 7.21 3.40
CA GLN A 48 -3.65 7.07 2.12
C GLN A 48 -4.44 7.74 0.99
N VAL A 49 -5.71 7.38 0.80
CA VAL A 49 -6.56 7.94 -0.27
C VAL A 49 -6.87 9.44 -0.06
N THR A 50 -6.72 9.94 1.16
CA THR A 50 -6.82 11.37 1.45
C THR A 50 -5.49 12.12 1.33
N GLY A 51 -4.47 11.49 0.76
CA GLY A 51 -3.22 12.13 0.35
C GLY A 51 -2.01 11.84 1.23
N GLY A 52 -2.10 10.90 2.20
CA GLY A 52 -1.02 10.59 3.14
C GLY A 52 0.24 10.06 2.46
N TYR A 53 0.13 9.25 1.43
CA TYR A 53 1.24 8.79 0.62
C TYR A 53 1.46 9.62 -0.65
N PHE A 54 0.45 10.35 -1.09
CA PHE A 54 0.49 11.16 -2.30
C PHE A 54 1.40 12.40 -2.15
N ALA A 55 1.54 12.91 -0.92
CA ALA A 55 2.22 14.17 -0.64
C ALA A 55 3.70 14.14 -1.04
N GLU A 56 4.08 15.01 -1.98
CA GLU A 56 5.46 15.26 -2.38
C GLU A 56 5.69 16.80 -2.43
N PRO A 57 6.39 17.37 -1.44
CA PRO A 57 6.52 18.83 -1.31
C PRO A 57 7.01 19.50 -2.59
N GLY A 58 6.29 20.53 -3.04
CA GLY A 58 6.61 21.30 -4.24
C GLY A 58 6.23 20.64 -5.57
N LYS A 59 5.62 19.45 -5.54
CA LYS A 59 5.12 18.73 -6.73
C LYS A 59 3.69 18.28 -6.57
N LYS A 60 3.39 17.66 -5.44
CA LYS A 60 2.08 17.11 -5.07
C LYS A 60 1.76 17.57 -3.65
N ASP A 61 1.44 18.84 -3.51
CA ASP A 61 1.18 19.45 -2.21
C ASP A 61 -0.19 19.02 -1.70
N VAL A 62 -0.21 18.45 -0.48
CA VAL A 62 -1.42 18.02 0.23
C VAL A 62 -1.61 18.93 1.45
N PRO A 63 -2.78 19.61 1.58
CA PRO A 63 -2.99 20.52 2.69
C PRO A 63 -3.17 19.78 4.02
N GLY A 64 -2.57 20.31 5.10
CA GLY A 64 -2.82 19.83 6.46
C GLY A 64 -2.47 18.37 6.71
N VAL A 65 -1.38 17.83 6.14
CA VAL A 65 -0.95 16.43 6.26
C VAL A 65 -0.84 15.97 7.72
N GLY A 66 -0.48 16.87 8.65
CA GLY A 66 -0.43 16.57 10.09
C GLY A 66 -1.80 16.35 10.76
N HIS A 67 -2.89 16.61 10.04
CA HIS A 67 -4.28 16.48 10.51
C HIS A 67 -5.16 15.79 9.47
N LEU A 68 -4.62 14.79 8.79
CA LEU A 68 -5.34 14.04 7.76
C LEU A 68 -6.68 13.51 8.28
N GLY A 69 -7.76 13.75 7.53
CA GLY A 69 -9.02 13.08 7.73
C GLY A 69 -9.01 11.69 7.11
N PHE A 70 -9.72 10.75 7.75
CA PHE A 70 -9.98 9.46 7.12
C PHE A 70 -11.02 9.59 6.01
N PRO A 71 -10.97 8.71 5.01
CA PRO A 71 -11.93 8.69 3.93
C PRO A 71 -13.32 8.27 4.40
N ILE A 72 -14.30 8.71 3.66
CA ILE A 72 -15.70 8.32 3.79
C ILE A 72 -16.17 7.84 2.42
N ILE A 73 -16.90 6.73 2.38
CA ILE A 73 -17.66 6.30 1.19
C ILE A 73 -19.12 6.63 1.41
N GLU A 74 -19.70 7.41 0.49
CA GLU A 74 -21.13 7.61 0.38
C GLU A 74 -21.64 6.62 -0.67
N VAL A 75 -22.42 5.63 -0.26
CA VAL A 75 -22.87 4.52 -1.12
C VAL A 75 -24.40 4.46 -1.20
N SER A 76 -24.91 4.14 -2.39
CA SER A 76 -26.33 3.91 -2.66
C SER A 76 -26.63 2.40 -2.76
N GLU A 77 -27.89 2.02 -2.65
CA GLU A 77 -28.37 0.62 -2.71
C GLU A 77 -27.93 -0.13 -3.98
N ASP A 78 -27.81 0.58 -5.11
CA ASP A 78 -27.35 0.02 -6.39
C ASP A 78 -25.84 -0.18 -6.47
N GLY A 79 -25.11 0.18 -5.40
CA GLY A 79 -23.66 0.12 -5.31
C GLY A 79 -22.95 1.28 -6.02
N SER A 80 -23.63 2.32 -6.47
CA SER A 80 -22.97 3.57 -6.87
C SER A 80 -22.42 4.31 -5.66
N PHE A 81 -21.25 4.94 -5.79
CA PHE A 81 -20.62 5.55 -4.64
C PHE A 81 -19.69 6.72 -4.98
N PHE A 82 -19.41 7.50 -3.95
CA PHE A 82 -18.44 8.59 -3.94
C PHE A 82 -17.42 8.37 -2.82
N VAL A 83 -16.18 8.75 -3.10
CA VAL A 83 -15.14 8.88 -2.08
C VAL A 83 -15.08 10.33 -1.64
N THR A 84 -15.10 10.56 -0.35
CA THR A 84 -14.93 11.87 0.27
C THR A 84 -14.15 11.75 1.57
N LYS A 85 -14.08 12.80 2.37
CA LYS A 85 -13.38 12.81 3.66
C LYS A 85 -14.15 13.60 4.71
N VAL A 86 -13.71 13.50 5.96
CA VAL A 86 -14.28 14.29 7.06
C VAL A 86 -14.15 15.78 6.72
N PRO A 87 -15.24 16.56 6.75
CA PRO A 87 -15.20 17.99 6.51
C PRO A 87 -14.18 18.71 7.43
N GLU A 88 -13.54 19.74 6.89
CA GLU A 88 -12.55 20.58 7.60
C GLU A 88 -11.29 19.86 8.10
N SER A 89 -11.16 18.55 7.88
CA SER A 89 -9.91 17.83 8.13
C SER A 89 -8.84 18.17 7.10
N GLY A 90 -7.57 17.91 7.41
CA GLY A 90 -6.48 17.95 6.44
C GLY A 90 -6.62 16.87 5.37
N GLY A 91 -5.74 16.90 4.39
CA GLY A 91 -5.82 16.03 3.23
C GLY A 91 -6.71 16.57 2.13
N MET A 92 -6.81 15.80 1.05
CA MET A 92 -7.68 16.05 -0.11
C MET A 92 -8.09 14.73 -0.75
N VAL A 93 -9.25 14.72 -1.38
CA VAL A 93 -9.72 13.59 -2.19
C VAL A 93 -9.85 14.07 -3.62
N THR A 94 -9.00 13.56 -4.49
CA THR A 94 -8.93 13.89 -5.91
C THR A 94 -8.87 12.66 -6.78
N VAL A 95 -8.95 12.83 -8.09
CA VAL A 95 -8.73 11.74 -9.04
C VAL A 95 -7.37 11.09 -8.81
N GLU A 96 -6.34 11.90 -8.56
CA GLU A 96 -4.96 11.43 -8.40
C GLU A 96 -4.78 10.62 -7.10
N THR A 97 -5.33 11.09 -5.96
CA THR A 97 -5.22 10.36 -4.70
C THR A 97 -5.98 9.04 -4.73
N CYS A 98 -7.16 9.00 -5.37
CA CYS A 98 -7.91 7.78 -5.61
C CYS A 98 -7.16 6.83 -6.56
N SER A 99 -6.54 7.35 -7.61
CA SER A 99 -5.74 6.56 -8.56
C SER A 99 -4.51 5.95 -7.91
N GLU A 100 -3.84 6.67 -7.02
CA GLU A 100 -2.71 6.14 -6.26
C GLU A 100 -3.17 4.99 -5.34
N GLN A 101 -4.29 5.16 -4.63
CA GLN A 101 -4.81 4.11 -3.76
C GLN A 101 -5.20 2.85 -4.53
N ILE A 102 -5.85 2.97 -5.69
CA ILE A 102 -6.27 1.80 -6.46
C ILE A 102 -5.09 1.03 -7.09
N CYS A 103 -3.96 1.69 -7.29
CA CYS A 103 -2.72 1.05 -7.77
C CYS A 103 -1.95 0.34 -6.65
N TYR A 104 -2.33 0.55 -5.38
CA TYR A 104 -1.68 -0.05 -4.24
C TYR A 104 -2.16 -1.49 -4.05
N GLU A 105 -1.22 -2.45 -3.93
CA GLU A 105 -1.47 -3.88 -3.68
C GLU A 105 -2.36 -4.65 -4.67
N ILE A 106 -2.93 -4.02 -5.68
CA ILE A 106 -3.70 -4.72 -6.73
C ILE A 106 -2.77 -5.09 -7.88
N HIS A 107 -2.35 -6.36 -7.93
CA HIS A 107 -1.41 -6.85 -8.95
C HIS A 107 -2.07 -7.08 -10.31
N ASP A 108 -3.34 -7.49 -10.31
CA ASP A 108 -4.14 -7.72 -11.51
C ASP A 108 -5.49 -7.03 -11.36
N PRO A 109 -5.67 -5.85 -11.98
CA PRO A 109 -6.91 -5.08 -11.85
C PRO A 109 -8.14 -5.77 -12.47
N GLU A 110 -7.94 -6.76 -13.35
CA GLU A 110 -9.01 -7.56 -13.94
C GLU A 110 -9.42 -8.73 -13.03
N ASN A 111 -8.54 -9.15 -12.11
CA ASN A 111 -8.76 -10.31 -11.26
C ASN A 111 -8.26 -10.06 -9.83
N TYR A 112 -8.84 -9.10 -9.13
CA TYR A 112 -8.56 -8.90 -7.72
C TYR A 112 -9.29 -9.96 -6.89
N LEU A 113 -8.54 -10.99 -6.51
CA LEU A 113 -9.07 -12.17 -5.84
C LEU A 113 -9.33 -11.90 -4.36
N THR A 114 -10.57 -12.05 -3.95
CA THR A 114 -10.97 -12.07 -2.54
C THR A 114 -11.74 -13.36 -2.22
N PRO A 115 -11.97 -13.69 -0.95
CA PRO A 115 -12.79 -14.86 -0.59
C PRO A 115 -14.24 -14.79 -1.06
N ASP A 116 -14.75 -13.59 -1.32
CA ASP A 116 -16.15 -13.32 -1.61
C ASP A 116 -16.44 -13.12 -3.08
N VAL A 117 -15.50 -12.58 -3.83
CA VAL A 117 -15.67 -12.19 -5.24
C VAL A 117 -14.30 -12.04 -5.92
N VAL A 118 -14.28 -12.19 -7.22
CA VAL A 118 -13.16 -11.71 -8.07
C VAL A 118 -13.58 -10.34 -8.58
N ALA A 119 -13.06 -9.27 -7.97
CA ALA A 119 -13.37 -7.91 -8.40
C ALA A 119 -12.59 -7.55 -9.67
N ASP A 120 -13.27 -6.87 -10.59
CA ASP A 120 -12.69 -6.36 -11.83
C ASP A 120 -12.80 -4.84 -11.84
N CYS A 121 -11.66 -4.17 -11.71
CA CYS A 121 -11.55 -2.71 -11.73
C CYS A 121 -10.70 -2.20 -12.92
N LYS A 122 -10.48 -3.02 -13.94
CA LYS A 122 -9.71 -2.63 -15.12
C LYS A 122 -10.25 -1.40 -15.86
N GLN A 123 -11.57 -1.21 -15.80
CA GLN A 123 -12.24 -0.07 -16.43
C GLN A 123 -12.61 1.02 -15.41
N ILE A 124 -12.00 1.01 -14.23
CA ILE A 124 -12.30 2.00 -13.19
C ILE A 124 -12.08 3.42 -13.70
N THR A 125 -13.00 4.29 -13.37
CA THR A 125 -12.95 5.71 -13.72
C THR A 125 -13.30 6.55 -12.50
N PHE A 126 -12.47 7.54 -12.24
CA PHE A 126 -12.66 8.53 -11.19
C PHE A 126 -13.07 9.86 -11.80
N THR A 127 -14.09 10.50 -11.23
CA THR A 127 -14.58 11.81 -11.68
C THR A 127 -14.81 12.72 -10.48
N GLU A 128 -14.11 13.81 -10.41
CA GLU A 128 -14.35 14.85 -9.41
C GLU A 128 -15.73 15.48 -9.64
N VAL A 129 -16.62 15.41 -8.67
CA VAL A 129 -17.98 15.98 -8.75
C VAL A 129 -18.09 17.24 -7.90
N GLU A 130 -17.35 17.32 -6.84
CA GLU A 130 -17.20 18.46 -5.95
C GLU A 130 -15.78 18.46 -5.35
N LYS A 131 -15.41 19.52 -4.68
CA LYS A 131 -14.16 19.55 -3.92
C LYS A 131 -14.16 18.43 -2.89
N ASP A 132 -13.09 17.65 -2.85
CA ASP A 132 -12.94 16.50 -1.96
C ASP A 132 -14.04 15.43 -2.10
N LYS A 133 -14.65 15.31 -3.29
CA LYS A 133 -15.66 14.31 -3.59
C LYS A 133 -15.49 13.75 -5.01
N VAL A 134 -15.21 12.46 -5.08
CA VAL A 134 -14.91 11.76 -6.33
C VAL A 134 -15.90 10.61 -6.56
N ALA A 135 -16.60 10.64 -7.68
CA ALA A 135 -17.43 9.54 -8.16
C ALA A 135 -16.54 8.43 -8.73
N VAL A 136 -16.91 7.18 -8.47
CA VAL A 136 -16.17 6.00 -8.94
C VAL A 136 -17.10 5.11 -9.74
N THR A 137 -16.68 4.72 -10.95
CA THR A 137 -17.44 3.86 -11.87
C THR A 137 -16.54 2.84 -12.55
N GLY A 138 -17.11 1.94 -13.36
CA GLY A 138 -16.34 0.98 -14.15
C GLY A 138 -15.84 -0.24 -13.36
N ILE A 139 -16.52 -0.59 -12.27
CA ILE A 139 -16.22 -1.75 -11.45
C ILE A 139 -17.28 -2.82 -11.69
N THR A 140 -16.84 -4.07 -11.86
CA THR A 140 -17.70 -5.25 -11.96
C THR A 140 -17.15 -6.37 -11.08
N GLY A 141 -17.83 -7.50 -11.05
CA GLY A 141 -17.38 -8.68 -10.32
C GLY A 141 -17.62 -9.97 -11.08
N LYS A 142 -16.81 -10.97 -10.77
CA LYS A 142 -16.93 -12.34 -11.27
C LYS A 142 -17.15 -13.28 -10.08
N PRO A 143 -17.73 -14.48 -10.28
CA PRO A 143 -17.84 -15.47 -9.21
C PRO A 143 -16.53 -15.67 -8.48
N LYS A 144 -16.60 -15.83 -7.15
CA LYS A 144 -15.43 -16.18 -6.34
C LYS A 144 -14.79 -17.47 -6.81
N THR A 145 -13.50 -17.61 -6.55
CA THR A 145 -12.76 -18.84 -6.84
C THR A 145 -13.16 -20.00 -5.91
N GLU A 146 -12.98 -21.23 -6.38
CA GLU A 146 -13.21 -22.44 -5.56
C GLU A 146 -12.10 -22.65 -4.52
N THR A 147 -11.00 -21.93 -4.63
CA THR A 147 -9.83 -22.00 -3.74
C THR A 147 -9.56 -20.65 -3.10
N PHE A 148 -8.89 -20.67 -1.96
CA PHE A 148 -8.48 -19.46 -1.25
C PHE A 148 -6.98 -19.18 -1.45
N LYS A 149 -6.62 -17.91 -1.54
CA LYS A 149 -5.23 -17.49 -1.43
C LYS A 149 -4.77 -17.70 0.01
N CYS A 150 -3.69 -18.45 0.18
CA CYS A 150 -3.07 -18.69 1.48
C CYS A 150 -1.72 -18.00 1.56
N SER A 151 -1.50 -17.23 2.62
CA SER A 151 -0.17 -16.75 2.99
C SER A 151 0.47 -17.76 3.94
N ILE A 152 1.64 -18.26 3.55
CA ILE A 152 2.36 -19.28 4.33
C ILE A 152 3.62 -18.64 4.89
N GLY A 153 3.74 -18.62 6.22
CA GLY A 153 4.98 -18.29 6.91
C GLY A 153 5.82 -19.54 7.10
N TYR A 154 7.08 -19.51 6.71
CA TYR A 154 8.02 -20.60 6.96
C TYR A 154 9.32 -20.07 7.55
N LYS A 155 10.01 -20.93 8.28
CA LYS A 155 11.31 -20.62 8.86
C LYS A 155 12.37 -20.97 7.83
N ASP A 156 13.01 -19.96 7.30
CA ASP A 156 13.96 -20.11 6.20
C ASP A 156 15.40 -20.14 6.72
N CYS A 157 15.85 -19.06 7.36
CA CYS A 157 17.24 -18.89 7.75
C CYS A 157 17.36 -18.11 9.07
N PHE A 158 18.60 -17.95 9.51
CA PHE A 158 18.98 -16.96 10.53
C PHE A 158 19.58 -15.75 9.82
N ILE A 159 19.19 -14.56 10.24
CA ILE A 159 19.73 -13.29 9.73
C ILE A 159 20.57 -12.68 10.85
N GLY A 160 21.83 -12.38 10.57
CA GLY A 160 22.67 -11.54 11.39
C GLY A 160 22.69 -10.13 10.81
N ASP A 161 22.41 -9.14 11.63
CA ASP A 161 22.39 -7.73 11.26
C ASP A 161 23.43 -6.96 12.10
N GLY A 162 24.13 -6.04 11.47
CA GLY A 162 25.14 -5.21 12.14
C GLY A 162 25.26 -3.86 11.47
N GLU A 163 25.29 -2.81 12.28
CA GLU A 163 25.34 -1.43 11.81
C GLU A 163 26.56 -0.69 12.36
N ILE A 164 27.12 0.22 11.56
CA ILE A 164 28.17 1.15 11.98
C ILE A 164 27.91 2.51 11.35
N SER A 165 28.04 3.58 12.13
CA SER A 165 27.76 4.93 11.68
C SER A 165 29.01 5.80 11.58
N TYR A 166 29.09 6.59 10.53
CA TYR A 166 30.13 7.59 10.32
C TYR A 166 29.51 8.96 10.06
N GLY A 167 30.03 9.99 10.66
CA GLY A 167 29.60 11.38 10.44
C GLY A 167 30.76 12.28 9.98
N GLY A 168 30.43 13.44 9.44
CA GLY A 168 31.36 14.47 9.01
C GLY A 168 32.05 14.20 7.65
N PRO A 169 33.01 15.08 7.25
CA PRO A 169 33.65 14.99 5.94
C PRO A 169 34.27 13.63 5.67
N GLY A 170 34.05 13.07 4.48
CA GLY A 170 34.53 11.77 4.07
C GLY A 170 33.81 10.57 4.72
N CYS A 171 32.60 10.74 5.32
CA CYS A 171 31.86 9.67 5.95
C CYS A 171 31.52 8.52 4.98
N VAL A 172 31.17 8.82 3.73
CA VAL A 172 30.86 7.81 2.70
C VAL A 172 32.10 6.94 2.41
N ALA A 173 33.26 7.55 2.24
CA ALA A 173 34.51 6.80 2.00
C ALA A 173 34.87 5.89 3.19
N ARG A 174 34.70 6.39 4.43
CA ARG A 174 34.93 5.58 5.65
C ARG A 174 33.88 4.46 5.76
N GLY A 175 32.64 4.71 5.43
CA GLY A 175 31.60 3.68 5.38
C GLY A 175 31.92 2.57 4.39
N ARG A 176 32.34 2.91 3.17
CA ARG A 176 32.78 1.93 2.17
C ARG A 176 33.96 1.09 2.67
N LEU A 177 34.99 1.74 3.22
CA LEU A 177 36.14 1.05 3.79
C LEU A 177 35.71 0.09 4.92
N ALA A 178 34.79 0.47 5.78
CA ALA A 178 34.29 -0.40 6.84
C ALA A 178 33.59 -1.65 6.28
N LEU A 179 32.78 -1.50 5.25
CA LEU A 179 32.11 -2.64 4.58
C LEU A 179 33.13 -3.59 3.94
N ASP A 180 34.16 -3.05 3.28
CA ASP A 180 35.24 -3.85 2.70
C ASP A 180 36.01 -4.63 3.77
N ILE A 181 36.35 -3.97 4.90
CA ILE A 181 37.00 -4.63 6.04
C ILE A 181 36.13 -5.75 6.62
N ILE A 182 34.84 -5.52 6.81
CA ILE A 182 33.90 -6.53 7.34
C ILE A 182 33.82 -7.72 6.38
N LYS A 183 33.68 -7.48 5.09
CA LYS A 183 33.67 -8.53 4.08
C LYS A 183 34.92 -9.39 4.14
N GLU A 184 36.09 -8.78 4.10
CA GLU A 184 37.39 -9.48 4.18
C GLU A 184 37.52 -10.27 5.50
N ARG A 185 37.09 -9.66 6.63
CA ARG A 185 37.12 -10.35 7.94
C ARG A 185 36.22 -11.57 7.99
N LEU A 186 35.00 -11.49 7.46
CA LEU A 186 34.08 -12.62 7.42
C LEU A 186 34.61 -13.76 6.56
N GLU A 187 35.25 -13.46 5.43
CA GLU A 187 35.93 -14.45 4.59
C GLU A 187 37.11 -15.14 5.32
N LEU A 188 37.82 -14.41 6.18
CA LEU A 188 38.97 -14.96 6.95
C LEU A 188 38.55 -15.78 8.17
N VAL A 189 37.52 -15.32 8.94
CA VAL A 189 37.21 -15.92 10.25
C VAL A 189 36.04 -16.90 10.18
N ALA A 190 35.23 -16.85 9.14
CA ALA A 190 34.02 -17.67 8.97
C ALA A 190 33.80 -18.08 7.50
N PRO A 191 34.80 -18.67 6.83
CA PRO A 191 34.69 -19.03 5.43
C PRO A 191 33.59 -20.04 5.21
N GLY A 192 32.65 -19.77 4.29
CA GLY A 192 31.56 -20.67 3.93
C GLY A 192 30.45 -20.82 4.99
N VAL A 193 30.43 -19.95 6.00
CA VAL A 193 29.37 -19.98 7.05
C VAL A 193 28.12 -19.24 6.57
N PHE A 194 28.27 -18.25 5.72
CA PHE A 194 27.18 -17.40 5.23
C PHE A 194 26.81 -17.79 3.80
N ASP A 195 25.52 -18.05 3.56
CA ASP A 195 24.99 -18.30 2.22
C ASP A 195 24.89 -17.00 1.43
N GLU A 196 24.55 -15.89 2.10
CA GLU A 196 24.43 -14.57 1.51
C GLU A 196 24.98 -13.48 2.43
N LEU A 197 25.68 -12.51 1.86
CA LEU A 197 26.16 -11.31 2.54
C LEU A 197 25.68 -10.08 1.76
N LYS A 198 24.92 -9.21 2.42
CA LYS A 198 24.43 -7.96 1.86
C LYS A 198 25.07 -6.77 2.59
N PHE A 199 25.59 -5.81 1.84
CA PHE A 199 26.24 -4.61 2.36
C PHE A 199 25.59 -3.37 1.78
N ASP A 200 25.02 -2.55 2.66
CA ASP A 200 24.32 -1.32 2.29
C ASP A 200 24.97 -0.09 2.95
N LEU A 201 25.06 1.00 2.20
CA LEU A 201 25.31 2.34 2.72
C LEU A 201 23.99 3.09 2.79
N ILE A 202 23.42 3.17 4.00
CA ILE A 202 22.13 3.87 4.22
C ILE A 202 22.28 5.33 3.81
N GLY A 203 21.34 5.80 3.00
CA GLY A 203 21.37 7.13 2.38
C GLY A 203 22.17 7.23 1.08
N CYS A 204 22.82 6.14 0.65
CA CYS A 204 23.60 6.10 -0.59
C CYS A 204 23.05 5.07 -1.59
N ASN A 205 22.94 3.78 -1.20
CA ASN A 205 22.55 2.70 -2.11
C ASN A 205 21.53 1.70 -1.52
N SER A 206 21.05 1.93 -0.31
CA SER A 206 20.22 0.96 0.41
C SER A 206 18.80 0.80 -0.15
N LEU A 207 18.24 1.82 -0.81
CA LEU A 207 16.90 1.76 -1.40
C LEU A 207 16.92 1.36 -2.87
N TYR A 208 17.92 1.82 -3.60
CA TYR A 208 18.03 1.56 -5.03
C TYR A 208 19.50 1.40 -5.40
N TRP A 209 19.86 0.19 -5.80
CA TRP A 209 21.18 -0.09 -6.30
C TRP A 209 21.15 -0.17 -7.83
N ASN A 210 21.84 0.78 -8.48
CA ASN A 210 22.08 0.75 -9.92
C ASN A 210 23.59 1.00 -10.14
N PRO A 211 24.33 0.06 -10.70
CA PRO A 211 25.77 0.20 -10.92
C PRO A 211 26.14 1.37 -11.86
N ASP A 212 25.21 1.77 -12.74
CA ASP A 212 25.40 2.88 -13.69
C ASP A 212 25.00 4.23 -13.12
N PHE A 213 24.39 4.27 -11.92
CA PHE A 213 23.95 5.49 -11.28
C PHE A 213 25.09 6.09 -10.45
N LYS A 214 25.51 7.30 -10.80
CA LYS A 214 26.47 8.06 -9.97
C LYS A 214 25.73 8.66 -8.79
N TYR A 215 25.87 8.03 -7.64
CA TYR A 215 25.40 8.58 -6.37
C TYR A 215 26.18 9.86 -6.03
N ASN A 216 25.48 10.87 -5.50
CA ASN A 216 26.16 12.01 -4.92
C ASN A 216 27.02 11.51 -3.75
N GLU A 217 28.32 11.62 -3.90
CA GLU A 217 29.29 11.12 -2.89
C GLU A 217 29.41 12.04 -1.67
N GLU A 218 28.75 13.19 -1.71
CA GLU A 218 28.69 14.10 -0.56
C GLU A 218 27.24 14.23 -0.10
N PRO A 219 26.94 13.95 1.19
CA PRO A 219 25.65 14.27 1.76
C PRO A 219 25.46 15.79 1.76
N SER A 220 24.34 16.24 1.19
CA SER A 220 23.91 17.64 1.22
C SER A 220 23.58 18.09 2.63
#